data_a4e144b1a3c1299296ef4536570a2f5e
#
_entry.id   a4e144b1a3c1299296ef4536570a2f5e
#
_cell.length_a   1.000
_cell.length_b   1.000
_cell.length_c   1.000
_cell.angle_alpha   90.00
_cell.angle_beta   90.00
_cell.angle_gamma   90.00
#
_symmetry.space_group_name_H-M   'P 1'
#
loop_
_entity.id
_entity.type
_entity.pdbx_description
1 polymer ?
#
loop_
_entity_poly.entity_id
_entity_poly.type
_entity_poly.pdbx_seq_one_letter_code
_entity_poly.pdbx_strand_id
1 'polypeptide(L)'
;QQVPLVVISADRPRAWIGQMDGQTLPQPGVFGSLVKKSVDLPEIATPEDEWFCNRLINEALLELNHHGKGPVHINVPVSEPFFKLPVNELPAVRKIVRYCGLNPYDKDYSPLIERLNRYRRRMAVAGQMNLIYLFDRTCARILSRHFVWFCEHTANRTLPGWAIRNIDPLLCTMDNKA
;
A
#
# COMPACT_ATOMS: atom_id res chain seq x y z
N GLN A 1 -7.12 2.04 25.20
CA GLN A 1 -6.29 0.83 25.24
C GLN A 1 -5.63 0.63 23.89
N GLN A 2 -4.33 0.44 23.88
CA GLN A 2 -3.55 0.22 22.65
C GLN A 2 -3.62 -1.27 22.24
N VAL A 3 -4.79 -1.70 21.75
CA VAL A 3 -5.01 -3.07 21.29
C VAL A 3 -5.10 -3.08 19.77
N PRO A 4 -4.32 -3.93 19.07
CA PRO A 4 -4.41 -4.10 17.62
C PRO A 4 -5.64 -4.99 17.31
N LEU A 5 -6.80 -4.38 17.18
CA LEU A 5 -8.07 -5.07 16.93
C LEU A 5 -8.54 -4.78 15.50
N VAL A 6 -8.96 -5.81 14.79
CA VAL A 6 -9.66 -5.67 13.51
C VAL A 6 -11.15 -5.86 13.76
N VAL A 7 -11.93 -4.82 13.47
CA VAL A 7 -13.39 -4.88 13.47
C VAL A 7 -13.84 -5.05 12.03
N ILE A 8 -14.58 -6.10 11.75
CA ILE A 8 -15.17 -6.36 10.43
C ILE A 8 -16.69 -6.29 10.60
N SER A 9 -17.35 -5.43 9.82
CA SER A 9 -18.80 -5.30 9.80
C SER A 9 -19.35 -5.61 8.41
N ALA A 10 -20.37 -6.47 8.37
CA ALA A 10 -21.15 -6.65 7.14
C ALA A 10 -22.10 -5.47 6.97
N ASP A 11 -22.27 -5.00 5.75
CA ASP A 11 -23.14 -3.88 5.40
C ASP A 11 -24.04 -4.24 4.21
N ARG A 12 -25.09 -3.47 4.01
CA ARG A 12 -25.90 -3.54 2.79
C ARG A 12 -25.19 -2.88 1.62
N PRO A 13 -25.53 -3.26 0.37
CA PRO A 13 -25.02 -2.56 -0.81
C PRO A 13 -25.27 -1.05 -0.73
N ARG A 14 -24.34 -0.25 -1.18
CA ARG A 14 -24.43 1.22 -1.10
C ARG A 14 -25.72 1.78 -1.73
N ALA A 15 -26.19 1.17 -2.82
CA ALA A 15 -27.40 1.58 -3.51
C ALA A 15 -28.69 1.41 -2.67
N TRP A 16 -28.65 0.61 -1.61
CA TRP A 16 -29.80 0.35 -0.74
C TRP A 16 -29.83 1.25 0.49
N ILE A 17 -28.69 1.87 0.82
CA ILE A 17 -28.58 2.76 1.99
C ILE A 17 -29.33 4.05 1.71
N GLY A 18 -30.08 4.53 2.71
CA GLY A 18 -30.87 5.77 2.61
C GLY A 18 -32.26 5.61 2.02
N GLN A 19 -32.70 4.39 1.72
CA GLN A 19 -34.02 4.08 1.20
C GLN A 19 -34.98 3.52 2.27
N MET A 20 -34.67 3.70 3.54
CA MET A 20 -35.42 3.13 4.68
C MET A 20 -35.55 1.61 4.64
N ASP A 21 -34.61 0.93 3.97
CA ASP A 21 -34.52 -0.54 4.00
C ASP A 21 -34.17 -1.03 5.41
N GLY A 22 -34.71 -2.18 5.78
CA GLY A 22 -34.48 -2.77 7.09
C GLY A 22 -32.99 -3.07 7.35
N GLN A 23 -32.52 -2.85 8.57
CA GLN A 23 -31.15 -3.13 9.00
C GLN A 23 -30.07 -2.27 8.27
N THR A 24 -30.44 -1.13 7.72
CA THR A 24 -29.47 -0.18 7.14
C THR A 24 -29.05 0.86 8.15
N LEU A 25 -27.75 1.01 8.35
CA LEU A 25 -27.11 2.02 9.18
C LEU A 25 -26.00 2.69 8.36
N PRO A 26 -25.65 3.95 8.66
CA PRO A 26 -24.47 4.58 8.04
C PRO A 26 -23.18 3.97 8.67
N GLN A 27 -22.82 2.75 8.26
CA GLN A 27 -21.70 2.01 8.85
C GLN A 27 -20.30 2.50 8.40
N PRO A 28 -20.10 2.98 7.15
CA PRO A 28 -18.80 3.51 6.75
C PRO A 28 -18.33 4.62 7.70
N GLY A 29 -17.18 4.40 8.35
CA GLY A 29 -16.62 5.37 9.27
C GLY A 29 -17.35 5.55 10.61
N VAL A 30 -18.27 4.65 10.97
CA VAL A 30 -19.12 4.72 12.18
C VAL A 30 -18.31 4.87 13.48
N PHE A 31 -17.10 4.33 13.54
CA PHE A 31 -16.23 4.44 14.71
C PHE A 31 -15.44 5.77 14.79
N GLY A 32 -15.46 6.61 13.75
CA GLY A 32 -14.80 7.91 13.73
C GLY A 32 -13.35 7.85 14.21
N SER A 33 -13.03 8.68 15.21
CA SER A 33 -11.68 8.77 15.80
C SER A 33 -11.32 7.62 16.76
N LEU A 34 -12.23 6.69 17.02
CA LEU A 34 -11.95 5.52 17.88
C LEU A 34 -11.09 4.47 17.20
N VAL A 35 -11.00 4.49 15.87
CA VAL A 35 -10.17 3.59 15.08
C VAL A 35 -9.06 4.36 14.37
N LYS A 36 -7.92 3.75 14.16
CA LYS A 36 -6.79 4.34 13.44
C LYS A 36 -7.03 4.46 11.93
N LYS A 37 -7.77 3.51 11.39
CA LYS A 37 -8.15 3.46 9.97
C LYS A 37 -9.51 2.79 9.86
N SER A 38 -10.38 3.38 9.08
CA SER A 38 -11.61 2.74 8.60
C SER A 38 -11.54 2.65 7.08
N VAL A 39 -11.88 1.48 6.53
CA VAL A 39 -11.98 1.26 5.09
C VAL A 39 -13.35 0.67 4.77
N ASP A 40 -13.89 1.09 3.63
CA ASP A 40 -15.15 0.64 3.09
C ASP A 40 -14.86 -0.08 1.77
N LEU A 41 -15.08 -1.40 1.73
CA LEU A 41 -14.73 -2.21 0.58
C LEU A 41 -15.77 -2.01 -0.55
N PRO A 42 -15.38 -2.03 -1.81
CA PRO A 42 -16.33 -2.15 -2.91
C PRO A 42 -16.89 -3.57 -2.97
N GLU A 43 -18.07 -3.73 -3.55
CA GLU A 43 -18.52 -5.03 -4.04
C GLU A 43 -17.66 -5.43 -5.24
N ILE A 44 -17.19 -6.68 -5.25
CA ILE A 44 -16.28 -7.17 -6.28
C ILE A 44 -17.06 -7.61 -7.50
N ALA A 45 -16.98 -6.84 -8.58
CA ALA A 45 -17.55 -7.16 -9.89
C ALA A 45 -16.47 -7.34 -10.97
N THR A 46 -15.32 -6.73 -10.79
CA THR A 46 -14.21 -6.70 -11.75
C THR A 46 -12.88 -7.06 -11.09
N PRO A 47 -11.85 -7.46 -11.85
CA PRO A 47 -10.50 -7.63 -11.32
C PRO A 47 -9.90 -6.37 -10.68
N GLU A 48 -10.32 -5.19 -11.11
CA GLU A 48 -9.91 -3.92 -10.51
C GLU A 48 -10.51 -3.75 -9.12
N ASP A 49 -11.76 -4.13 -8.91
CA ASP A 49 -12.40 -4.12 -7.59
C ASP A 49 -11.69 -5.09 -6.62
N GLU A 50 -11.32 -6.28 -7.11
CA GLU A 50 -10.55 -7.25 -6.32
C GLU A 50 -9.19 -6.68 -5.90
N TRP A 51 -8.47 -6.07 -6.83
CA TRP A 51 -7.21 -5.39 -6.55
C TRP A 51 -7.41 -4.26 -5.53
N PHE A 52 -8.46 -3.47 -5.67
CA PHE A 52 -8.77 -2.36 -4.78
C PHE A 52 -9.16 -2.84 -3.38
N CYS A 53 -9.98 -3.88 -3.25
CA CYS A 53 -10.27 -4.55 -1.98
C CYS A 53 -8.98 -4.99 -1.28
N ASN A 54 -8.12 -5.70 -2.00
CA ASN A 54 -6.85 -6.18 -1.47
C ASN A 54 -5.98 -5.03 -0.96
N ARG A 55 -5.92 -3.92 -1.69
CA ARG A 55 -5.21 -2.70 -1.30
C ARG A 55 -5.79 -2.10 -0.02
N LEU A 56 -7.11 -1.90 0.06
CA LEU A 56 -7.78 -1.29 1.22
C LEU A 56 -7.60 -2.13 2.49
N ILE A 57 -7.73 -3.46 2.38
CA ILE A 57 -7.49 -4.37 3.51
C ILE A 57 -6.05 -4.24 4.01
N ASN A 58 -5.07 -4.23 3.10
CA ASN A 58 -3.67 -4.04 3.49
C ASN A 58 -3.45 -2.66 4.14
N GLU A 59 -4.05 -1.58 3.64
CA GLU A 59 -3.96 -0.25 4.25
C GLU A 59 -4.49 -0.26 5.70
N ALA A 60 -5.63 -0.91 5.96
CA ALA A 60 -6.16 -1.04 7.31
C ALA A 60 -5.22 -1.85 8.22
N LEU A 61 -4.80 -3.03 7.77
CA LEU A 61 -3.95 -3.93 8.55
C LEU A 61 -2.58 -3.32 8.89
N LEU A 62 -2.01 -2.52 7.97
CA LEU A 62 -0.76 -1.83 8.20
C LEU A 62 -0.84 -0.78 9.31
N GLU A 63 -2.03 -0.23 9.58
CA GLU A 63 -2.22 0.76 10.65
C GLU A 63 -2.36 0.15 12.04
N LEU A 64 -2.62 -1.16 12.17
CA LEU A 64 -2.75 -1.82 13.47
C LEU A 64 -1.58 -1.55 14.43
N ASN A 65 -0.36 -1.50 13.88
CA ASN A 65 0.87 -1.35 14.66
C ASN A 65 1.71 -0.11 14.25
N HIS A 66 1.20 0.73 13.35
CA HIS A 66 1.93 1.90 12.88
C HIS A 66 1.79 3.06 13.88
N HIS A 67 2.90 3.63 14.35
CA HIS A 67 2.90 4.67 15.41
C HIS A 67 2.08 4.30 16.66
N GLY A 68 2.30 3.11 17.16
CA GLY A 68 1.54 2.53 18.28
C GLY A 68 0.44 1.57 17.82
N LYS A 69 -0.03 0.75 18.74
CA LYS A 69 -1.09 -0.22 18.48
C LYS A 69 -2.46 0.44 18.57
N GLY A 70 -3.42 -0.02 17.79
CA GLY A 70 -4.80 0.47 17.85
C GLY A 70 -5.74 -0.26 16.90
N PRO A 71 -7.06 -0.09 17.07
CA PRO A 71 -8.06 -0.78 16.28
C PRO A 71 -8.17 -0.20 14.86
N VAL A 72 -8.64 -1.03 13.95
CA VAL A 72 -9.02 -0.66 12.58
C VAL A 72 -10.39 -1.26 12.25
N HIS A 73 -11.10 -0.64 11.32
CA HIS A 73 -12.42 -1.06 10.87
C HIS A 73 -12.41 -1.36 9.38
N ILE A 74 -13.02 -2.49 9.01
CA ILE A 74 -13.23 -2.90 7.63
C ILE A 74 -14.74 -3.12 7.45
N ASN A 75 -15.38 -2.24 6.68
CA ASN A 75 -16.78 -2.36 6.30
C ASN A 75 -16.88 -3.16 5.00
N VAL A 76 -17.73 -4.19 4.99
CA VAL A 76 -17.87 -5.16 3.88
C VAL A 76 -19.29 -5.12 3.38
N PRO A 77 -19.59 -4.43 2.27
CA PRO A 77 -20.91 -4.49 1.65
C PRO A 77 -21.13 -5.89 1.05
N VAL A 78 -22.32 -6.43 1.28
CA VAL A 78 -22.74 -7.76 0.81
C VAL A 78 -24.13 -7.68 0.24
N SER A 79 -24.30 -8.01 -1.05
CA SER A 79 -25.59 -7.93 -1.74
C SER A 79 -26.61 -8.90 -1.18
N GLU A 80 -26.18 -10.14 -0.88
CA GLU A 80 -27.01 -11.15 -0.24
C GLU A 80 -26.16 -12.02 0.70
N PRO A 81 -26.76 -12.54 1.80
CA PRO A 81 -26.04 -13.47 2.65
C PRO A 81 -25.76 -14.78 1.91
N PHE A 82 -24.51 -15.21 1.91
CA PHE A 82 -24.12 -16.49 1.31
C PHE A 82 -24.45 -17.64 2.25
N PHE A 83 -25.41 -18.48 1.89
CA PHE A 83 -25.69 -19.72 2.61
C PHE A 83 -24.70 -20.84 2.26
N LYS A 84 -24.01 -20.72 1.12
CA LYS A 84 -22.96 -21.64 0.69
C LYS A 84 -21.80 -20.81 0.11
N LEU A 85 -20.59 -21.05 0.60
CA LEU A 85 -19.40 -20.46 -0.01
C LEU A 85 -19.07 -21.26 -1.29
N PRO A 86 -19.10 -20.61 -2.47
CA PRO A 86 -18.87 -21.30 -3.74
C PRO A 86 -17.41 -21.60 -4.03
N VAL A 87 -16.53 -21.42 -3.04
CA VAL A 87 -15.07 -21.57 -3.20
C VAL A 87 -14.55 -22.67 -2.29
N ASN A 88 -13.72 -23.56 -2.84
CA ASN A 88 -13.03 -24.61 -2.11
C ASN A 88 -11.68 -24.16 -1.57
N GLU A 89 -11.09 -23.13 -2.16
CA GLU A 89 -9.79 -22.58 -1.80
C GLU A 89 -9.86 -21.07 -1.67
N LEU A 90 -9.10 -20.53 -0.73
CA LEU A 90 -8.98 -19.08 -0.60
C LEU A 90 -8.15 -18.52 -1.77
N PRO A 91 -8.52 -17.35 -2.33
CA PRO A 91 -7.76 -16.73 -3.41
C PRO A 91 -6.36 -16.32 -2.92
N ALA A 92 -5.40 -16.34 -3.84
CA ALA A 92 -4.08 -15.80 -3.57
C ALA A 92 -4.15 -14.29 -3.35
N VAL A 93 -3.73 -13.83 -2.18
CA VAL A 93 -3.75 -12.41 -1.82
C VAL A 93 -2.37 -11.79 -1.92
N ARG A 94 -2.31 -10.53 -2.35
CA ARG A 94 -1.08 -9.76 -2.35
C ARG A 94 -0.88 -9.10 -0.97
N LYS A 95 0.20 -9.46 -0.29
CA LYS A 95 0.59 -8.85 0.97
C LYS A 95 1.47 -7.62 0.71
N ILE A 96 1.07 -6.48 1.28
CA ILE A 96 1.86 -5.25 1.30
C ILE A 96 2.64 -5.19 2.61
N VAL A 97 3.92 -4.89 2.53
CA VAL A 97 4.80 -4.74 3.70
C VAL A 97 5.28 -3.30 3.74
N ARG A 98 5.15 -2.66 4.90
CA ARG A 98 5.69 -1.31 5.16
C ARG A 98 7.05 -1.43 5.80
N TYR A 99 8.05 -0.86 5.18
CA TYR A 99 9.38 -0.64 5.75
C TYR A 99 9.47 0.82 6.23
N CYS A 100 9.50 1.05 7.56
CA CYS A 100 9.64 2.39 8.11
C CYS A 100 11.13 2.73 8.26
N GLY A 101 11.55 3.85 7.67
CA GLY A 101 12.95 4.25 7.62
C GLY A 101 13.52 4.95 8.86
N LEU A 102 12.74 5.11 9.94
CA LEU A 102 13.19 5.89 11.11
C LEU A 102 14.13 5.13 12.04
N ASN A 103 14.08 3.82 12.08
CA ASN A 103 15.04 3.00 12.81
C ASN A 103 15.37 1.73 12.00
N PRO A 104 16.53 1.70 11.31
CA PRO A 104 16.93 0.55 10.51
C PRO A 104 17.23 -0.71 11.35
N TYR A 105 17.40 -0.57 12.66
CA TYR A 105 17.70 -1.70 13.54
C TYR A 105 16.45 -2.43 14.05
N ASP A 106 15.26 -1.84 13.93
CA ASP A 106 14.02 -2.42 14.45
C ASP A 106 13.32 -3.36 13.48
N LYS A 107 13.83 -3.52 12.26
CA LYS A 107 13.19 -4.35 11.23
C LYS A 107 14.18 -5.23 10.51
N ASP A 108 13.72 -6.45 10.25
CA ASP A 108 14.43 -7.37 9.39
C ASP A 108 14.18 -6.98 7.91
N TYR A 109 15.23 -6.45 7.27
CA TYR A 109 15.24 -6.12 5.85
C TYR A 109 15.71 -7.28 4.97
N SER A 110 16.08 -8.43 5.57
CA SER A 110 16.58 -9.59 4.83
C SER A 110 15.65 -10.05 3.70
N PRO A 111 14.32 -10.11 3.87
CA PRO A 111 13.42 -10.51 2.78
C PRO A 111 13.43 -9.52 1.61
N LEU A 112 13.62 -8.22 1.88
CA LEU A 112 13.75 -7.21 0.83
C LEU A 112 15.08 -7.35 0.08
N ILE A 113 16.16 -7.54 0.83
CA ILE A 113 17.52 -7.72 0.28
C ILE A 113 17.57 -8.99 -0.58
N GLU A 114 17.03 -10.11 -0.10
CA GLU A 114 16.95 -11.35 -0.84
C GLU A 114 16.17 -11.19 -2.16
N ARG A 115 15.04 -10.50 -2.10
CA ARG A 115 14.25 -10.21 -3.29
C ARG A 115 15.02 -9.35 -4.29
N LEU A 116 15.71 -8.31 -3.85
CA LEU A 116 16.55 -7.45 -4.69
C LEU A 116 17.71 -8.24 -5.30
N ASN A 117 18.32 -9.17 -4.55
CA ASN A 117 19.46 -9.97 -4.99
C ASN A 117 19.11 -10.98 -6.08
N ARG A 118 17.83 -11.31 -6.29
CA ARG A 118 17.37 -12.17 -7.42
C ARG A 118 17.54 -11.49 -8.78
N TYR A 119 17.67 -10.14 -8.81
CA TYR A 119 17.76 -9.38 -10.05
C TYR A 119 19.19 -8.90 -10.28
N ARG A 120 19.74 -9.18 -11.49
CA ARG A 120 21.06 -8.71 -11.89
C ARG A 120 21.07 -7.23 -12.25
N ARG A 121 19.97 -6.73 -12.81
CA ARG A 121 19.79 -5.32 -13.18
C ARG A 121 18.78 -4.70 -12.24
N ARG A 122 19.21 -3.66 -11.51
CA ARG A 122 18.38 -2.98 -10.52
C ARG A 122 18.34 -1.51 -10.86
N MET A 123 17.17 -0.94 -10.76
CA MET A 123 16.91 0.47 -11.00
C MET A 123 16.40 1.13 -9.72
N ALA A 124 16.88 2.34 -9.46
CA ALA A 124 16.34 3.21 -8.43
C ALA A 124 15.86 4.50 -9.08
N VAL A 125 14.64 4.91 -8.78
CA VAL A 125 14.05 6.16 -9.25
C VAL A 125 13.92 7.11 -8.06
N ALA A 126 14.51 8.30 -8.17
CA ALA A 126 14.36 9.36 -7.19
C ALA A 126 13.36 10.39 -7.74
N GLY A 127 12.21 10.47 -7.10
CA GLY A 127 11.17 11.48 -7.36
C GLY A 127 11.19 12.59 -6.31
N GLN A 128 10.06 13.26 -6.16
CA GLN A 128 9.85 14.25 -5.12
C GLN A 128 9.93 13.60 -3.73
N MET A 129 10.84 14.08 -2.89
CA MET A 129 11.08 13.54 -1.55
C MET A 129 11.00 14.64 -0.50
N ASN A 130 10.59 14.26 0.71
CA ASN A 130 10.68 15.16 1.86
C ASN A 130 12.17 15.34 2.22
N LEU A 131 12.60 16.60 2.46
CA LEU A 131 14.00 16.97 2.76
C LEU A 131 14.57 16.29 4.02
N ILE A 132 13.70 15.76 4.88
CA ILE A 132 14.11 15.06 6.13
C ILE A 132 14.83 13.73 5.82
N TYR A 133 14.59 13.11 4.65
CA TYR A 133 15.32 11.90 4.27
C TYR A 133 16.65 12.25 3.65
N LEU A 134 17.63 12.47 4.51
CA LEU A 134 19.03 12.69 4.13
C LEU A 134 19.64 11.38 3.61
N PHE A 135 19.70 11.26 2.29
CA PHE A 135 20.59 10.26 1.69
C PHE A 135 22.04 10.68 2.00
N ASP A 136 22.66 9.97 2.94
CA ASP A 136 24.08 10.13 3.16
C ASP A 136 24.83 9.84 1.84
N ARG A 137 25.81 10.69 1.51
CA ARG A 137 26.66 10.51 0.31
C ARG A 137 27.33 9.13 0.28
N THR A 138 27.63 8.55 1.44
CA THR A 138 28.22 7.22 1.58
C THR A 138 27.25 6.14 1.15
N CYS A 139 26.00 6.20 1.63
CA CYS A 139 24.93 5.27 1.20
C CYS A 139 24.65 5.38 -0.30
N ALA A 140 24.58 6.61 -0.83
CA ALA A 140 24.38 6.84 -2.25
C ALA A 140 25.52 6.22 -3.10
N ARG A 141 26.77 6.34 -2.66
CA ARG A 141 27.96 5.77 -3.33
C ARG A 141 27.97 4.24 -3.29
N ILE A 142 27.55 3.64 -2.17
CA ILE A 142 27.44 2.18 -2.06
C ILE A 142 26.34 1.67 -2.97
N LEU A 143 25.17 2.29 -2.94
CA LEU A 143 24.02 1.90 -3.74
C LEU A 143 24.27 2.10 -5.24
N SER A 144 25.10 3.08 -5.65
CA SER A 144 25.44 3.31 -7.06
C SER A 144 26.16 2.13 -7.72
N ARG A 145 26.80 1.28 -6.94
CA ARG A 145 27.46 0.06 -7.45
C ARG A 145 26.49 -1.06 -7.78
N HIS A 146 25.28 -0.95 -7.24
CA HIS A 146 24.26 -2.02 -7.33
C HIS A 146 23.00 -1.61 -8.09
N PHE A 147 22.81 -0.30 -8.33
CA PHE A 147 21.62 0.27 -8.96
C PHE A 147 22.00 1.29 -10.04
N VAL A 148 21.24 1.28 -11.14
CA VAL A 148 21.17 2.42 -12.04
C VAL A 148 20.17 3.42 -11.47
N TRP A 149 20.60 4.67 -11.30
CA TRP A 149 19.80 5.71 -10.69
C TRP A 149 19.22 6.64 -11.73
N PHE A 150 17.92 6.83 -11.65
CA PHE A 150 17.16 7.79 -12.42
C PHE A 150 16.63 8.88 -11.49
N CYS A 151 16.59 10.10 -11.98
CA CYS A 151 16.11 11.25 -11.24
C CYS A 151 15.05 11.96 -12.05
N GLU A 152 13.84 12.03 -11.51
CA GLU A 152 12.78 12.86 -12.09
C GLU A 152 13.13 14.34 -11.95
N HIS A 153 12.57 15.18 -12.83
CA HIS A 153 12.77 16.63 -12.75
C HIS A 153 12.18 17.24 -11.46
N THR A 154 11.17 16.58 -10.89
CA THR A 154 10.53 16.96 -9.63
C THR A 154 11.36 16.60 -8.39
N ALA A 155 12.44 15.83 -8.54
CA ALA A 155 13.32 15.49 -7.44
C ALA A 155 13.98 16.75 -6.88
N ASN A 156 13.62 17.10 -5.66
CA ASN A 156 14.09 18.30 -4.96
C ASN A 156 15.48 18.12 -4.34
N ARG A 157 16.32 17.26 -4.92
CA ARG A 157 17.69 16.98 -4.45
C ARG A 157 18.71 16.96 -5.56
N THR A 158 19.89 17.44 -5.21
CA THR A 158 21.08 17.26 -6.01
C THR A 158 21.60 15.83 -5.79
N LEU A 159 21.24 14.93 -6.71
CA LEU A 159 21.88 13.62 -6.77
C LEU A 159 23.29 13.72 -7.36
N PRO A 160 24.18 12.76 -7.03
CA PRO A 160 25.53 12.71 -7.63
C PRO A 160 25.48 12.75 -9.15
N GLY A 161 26.55 13.25 -9.78
CA GLY A 161 26.62 13.46 -11.23
C GLY A 161 26.49 12.21 -12.10
N TRP A 162 26.52 11.00 -11.51
CA TRP A 162 26.32 9.73 -12.20
C TRP A 162 24.84 9.30 -12.27
N ALA A 163 23.90 10.01 -11.65
CA ALA A 163 22.47 9.73 -11.78
C ALA A 163 21.95 10.27 -13.12
N ILE A 164 21.16 9.48 -13.82
CA ILE A 164 20.51 9.87 -15.07
C ILE A 164 19.37 10.83 -14.71
N ARG A 165 19.44 12.05 -15.21
CA ARG A 165 18.45 13.11 -14.96
C ARG A 165 17.45 13.22 -16.10
N ASN A 166 16.29 13.81 -15.81
CA ASN A 166 15.22 14.05 -16.78
C ASN A 166 14.74 12.77 -17.48
N ILE A 167 14.38 11.79 -16.65
CA ILE A 167 13.93 10.47 -17.12
C ILE A 167 12.62 10.57 -17.94
N ASP A 168 11.73 11.53 -17.61
CA ASP A 168 10.41 11.63 -18.22
C ASP A 168 10.44 11.70 -19.75
N PRO A 169 11.26 12.55 -20.39
CA PRO A 169 11.40 12.55 -21.85
C PRO A 169 11.97 11.24 -22.41
N LEU A 170 12.86 10.58 -21.66
CA LEU A 170 13.42 9.29 -22.10
C LEU A 170 12.36 8.19 -22.09
N LEU A 171 11.52 8.13 -21.07
CA LEU A 171 10.43 7.15 -20.99
C LEU A 171 9.38 7.37 -22.08
N CYS A 172 9.09 8.62 -22.43
CA CYS A 172 8.17 8.95 -23.52
C CYS A 172 8.67 8.53 -24.91
N THR A 173 9.99 8.40 -25.09
CA THR A 173 10.62 8.00 -26.36
C THR A 173 10.90 6.50 -26.46
N MET A 174 10.79 5.77 -25.36
CA MET A 174 10.93 4.31 -25.36
C MET A 174 9.66 3.69 -25.95
N ASP A 175 9.78 3.19 -27.18
CA ASP A 175 8.73 2.40 -27.82
C ASP A 175 8.30 1.23 -26.92
N ASN A 176 6.99 1.02 -26.79
CA ASN A 176 6.39 -0.12 -26.07
C ASN A 176 6.65 -1.46 -26.79
N LYS A 177 7.83 -1.65 -27.33
CA LYS A 177 8.30 -2.91 -27.93
C LYS A 177 9.23 -3.61 -26.98
N ALA A 178 8.64 -4.24 -25.95
CA ALA A 178 9.29 -5.30 -25.17
C ALA A 178 8.24 -6.31 -24.76
#